data_86c3c09eedaca27d43bf6208bda689b1
#
_entry.id   86c3c09eedaca27d43bf6208bda689b1
#
_cell.length_a   1.000
_cell.length_b   1.000
_cell.length_c   1.000
_cell.angle_alpha   90.00
_cell.angle_beta   90.00
_cell.angle_gamma   90.00
#
_symmetry.space_group_name_H-M   'P 1'
#
loop_
_entity.id
_entity.type
_entity.pdbx_description
1 polymer ?
#
loop_
_entity_poly.entity_id
_entity_poly.type
_entity_poly.pdbx_seq_one_letter_code
_entity_poly.pdbx_strand_id
1 'polypeptide(L)'
;MATFTNQATLTYNGGTVNSNIVTGELVQVLTASKTAAAESYRTGDLVTYVVQLRSTGASALTGLTVTDTLGTTNFPATGGTVQLTPLTYQAGTLRYFMNGVLQTAPAVTVLANGIRIDGISVPAGGVATLAYTARVNAFADPSAEGTIENTVTVTGGSLTEAVTAVETLPAATEPDLRITKALEPVQVSDSGTLTYTFAIENYGGADADAAAGVTVTDRFDPILRNIAVTYNSDAWLASNYTYDPATGLFLTVPAAITVPAASAVQDPETGVWTVRPGTVTLQITGTI
;
A
#
# COMPACT_ATOMS: atom_id res chain seq x y z
N MET A 1 -14.59 -22.69 21.00
CA MET A 1 -15.64 -23.71 20.71
C MET A 1 -16.82 -23.38 21.56
N ALA A 2 -17.98 -23.16 20.96
CA ALA A 2 -19.21 -22.92 21.67
C ALA A 2 -19.82 -24.28 22.07
N THR A 3 -20.38 -24.38 23.29
CA THR A 3 -21.04 -25.57 23.77
C THR A 3 -22.56 -25.33 23.78
N PHE A 4 -23.34 -26.37 23.51
CA PHE A 4 -24.78 -26.35 23.68
C PHE A 4 -25.22 -27.48 24.57
N THR A 5 -26.35 -27.29 25.28
CA THR A 5 -26.96 -28.30 26.14
C THR A 5 -28.39 -28.56 25.70
N ASN A 6 -28.84 -29.80 25.87
CA ASN A 6 -30.21 -30.17 25.60
C ASN A 6 -30.75 -31.11 26.72
N GLN A 7 -32.00 -30.92 27.09
CA GLN A 7 -32.72 -31.73 28.07
C GLN A 7 -34.15 -31.93 27.60
N ALA A 8 -34.66 -33.15 27.67
CA ALA A 8 -36.06 -33.48 27.39
C ALA A 8 -36.89 -33.53 28.66
N THR A 9 -38.15 -33.19 28.52
CA THR A 9 -39.17 -33.32 29.61
C THR A 9 -40.24 -34.32 29.18
N LEU A 10 -40.52 -35.31 30.05
CA LEU A 10 -41.63 -36.25 29.90
C LEU A 10 -42.74 -35.85 30.84
N THR A 11 -43.97 -35.70 30.33
CA THR A 11 -45.14 -35.42 31.10
C THR A 11 -46.10 -36.62 31.02
N TYR A 12 -46.57 -37.13 32.18
CA TYR A 12 -47.48 -38.23 32.23
C TYR A 12 -48.38 -38.12 33.49
N ASN A 13 -49.65 -38.43 33.40
CA ASN A 13 -50.65 -38.42 34.54
C ASN A 13 -50.54 -37.18 35.43
N GLY A 14 -50.28 -36.00 34.90
CA GLY A 14 -50.12 -34.75 35.63
C GLY A 14 -48.76 -34.56 36.33
N GLY A 15 -47.80 -35.49 36.17
CA GLY A 15 -46.46 -35.41 36.65
C GLY A 15 -45.46 -35.10 35.48
N THR A 16 -44.35 -34.50 35.80
CA THR A 16 -43.26 -34.22 34.86
C THR A 16 -41.93 -34.80 35.36
N VAL A 17 -41.13 -35.39 34.44
CA VAL A 17 -39.78 -35.90 34.70
C VAL A 17 -38.84 -35.37 33.62
N ASN A 18 -37.67 -34.89 34.02
CA ASN A 18 -36.64 -34.42 33.09
C ASN A 18 -35.62 -35.52 32.83
N SER A 19 -35.12 -35.58 31.60
CA SER A 19 -33.97 -36.42 31.25
C SER A 19 -32.68 -35.86 31.88
N ASN A 20 -31.58 -36.60 31.76
CA ASN A 20 -30.24 -36.01 31.92
C ASN A 20 -30.02 -34.89 30.90
N ILE A 21 -29.15 -33.95 31.24
CA ILE A 21 -28.64 -32.93 30.32
C ILE A 21 -27.53 -33.57 29.48
N VAL A 22 -27.61 -33.41 28.17
CA VAL A 22 -26.52 -33.74 27.24
C VAL A 22 -25.85 -32.47 26.76
N THR A 23 -24.54 -32.51 26.62
CA THR A 23 -23.70 -31.37 26.13
C THR A 23 -23.06 -31.75 24.82
N GLY A 24 -23.13 -30.86 23.83
CA GLY A 24 -22.42 -30.96 22.57
C GLY A 24 -21.51 -29.76 22.36
N GLU A 25 -20.58 -29.89 21.42
CA GLU A 25 -19.66 -28.82 21.02
C GLU A 25 -19.95 -28.42 19.57
N LEU A 26 -19.97 -27.12 19.32
CA LEU A 26 -19.98 -26.55 17.97
C LEU A 26 -18.53 -26.34 17.49
N VAL A 27 -18.13 -27.09 16.50
CA VAL A 27 -16.79 -26.97 15.91
C VAL A 27 -16.83 -25.98 14.75
N GLN A 28 -15.98 -24.96 14.80
CA GLN A 28 -15.82 -24.05 13.68
C GLN A 28 -15.11 -24.77 12.52
N VAL A 29 -15.80 -24.88 11.39
CA VAL A 29 -15.33 -25.61 10.22
C VAL A 29 -14.75 -24.70 9.12
N LEU A 30 -14.86 -23.37 9.26
CA LEU A 30 -14.35 -22.39 8.31
C LEU A 30 -13.13 -21.67 8.90
N THR A 31 -12.08 -21.53 8.09
CA THR A 31 -10.94 -20.64 8.36
C THR A 31 -10.81 -19.65 7.22
N ALA A 32 -10.27 -18.47 7.51
CA ALA A 32 -9.95 -17.45 6.53
C ALA A 32 -8.46 -17.09 6.62
N SER A 33 -7.86 -16.77 5.47
CA SER A 33 -6.58 -16.08 5.38
C SER A 33 -6.70 -14.93 4.39
N LYS A 34 -5.88 -13.91 4.58
CA LYS A 34 -5.80 -12.75 3.71
C LYS A 34 -4.34 -12.42 3.47
N THR A 35 -3.97 -12.12 2.23
CA THR A 35 -2.61 -11.75 1.84
C THR A 35 -2.65 -10.64 0.80
N ALA A 36 -1.64 -9.77 0.81
CA ALA A 36 -1.38 -8.81 -0.24
C ALA A 36 -0.37 -9.38 -1.24
N ALA A 37 -0.59 -9.17 -2.54
CA ALA A 37 0.40 -9.50 -3.58
C ALA A 37 1.41 -8.35 -3.78
N ALA A 38 1.86 -7.77 -2.66
CA ALA A 38 2.85 -6.70 -2.57
C ALA A 38 3.52 -6.81 -1.21
N GLU A 39 4.80 -6.45 -1.11
CA GLU A 39 5.55 -6.48 0.14
C GLU A 39 5.44 -5.14 0.90
N SER A 40 5.16 -4.05 0.17
CA SER A 40 5.00 -2.70 0.71
C SER A 40 4.11 -1.86 -0.20
N TYR A 41 3.75 -0.64 0.24
CA TYR A 41 2.96 0.29 -0.56
C TYR A 41 3.57 1.69 -0.64
N ARG A 42 3.21 2.40 -1.71
CA ARG A 42 3.29 3.86 -1.84
C ARG A 42 1.90 4.43 -2.17
N THR A 43 1.68 5.68 -1.86
CA THR A 43 0.43 6.37 -2.26
C THR A 43 0.27 6.30 -3.78
N GLY A 44 -0.90 5.84 -4.23
CA GLY A 44 -1.22 5.66 -5.64
C GLY A 44 -1.04 4.23 -6.16
N ASP A 45 -0.36 3.36 -5.44
CA ASP A 45 -0.14 1.96 -5.84
C ASP A 45 -1.46 1.17 -5.93
N LEU A 46 -1.44 0.16 -6.79
CA LEU A 46 -2.48 -0.85 -6.89
C LEU A 46 -2.03 -2.10 -6.15
N VAL A 47 -2.75 -2.45 -5.10
CA VAL A 47 -2.50 -3.65 -4.30
C VAL A 47 -3.59 -4.67 -4.58
N THR A 48 -3.20 -5.89 -4.96
CA THR A 48 -4.13 -7.01 -5.09
C THR A 48 -4.15 -7.80 -3.79
N TYR A 49 -5.33 -7.93 -3.19
CA TYR A 49 -5.57 -8.78 -2.03
C TYR A 49 -6.14 -10.12 -2.45
N VAL A 50 -5.71 -11.18 -1.78
CA VAL A 50 -6.23 -12.53 -1.93
C VAL A 50 -6.78 -12.99 -0.59
N VAL A 51 -8.08 -13.30 -0.57
CA VAL A 51 -8.77 -13.87 0.59
C VAL A 51 -9.08 -15.33 0.28
N GLN A 52 -8.59 -16.24 1.12
CA GLN A 52 -8.86 -17.66 0.98
C GLN A 52 -9.73 -18.14 2.15
N LEU A 53 -10.84 -18.76 1.83
CA LEU A 53 -11.79 -19.38 2.76
C LEU A 53 -11.68 -20.89 2.62
N ARG A 54 -11.30 -21.59 3.68
CA ARG A 54 -11.13 -23.05 3.69
C ARG A 54 -12.13 -23.68 4.64
N SER A 55 -12.93 -24.62 4.12
CA SER A 55 -13.86 -25.44 4.92
C SER A 55 -13.26 -26.82 5.16
N THR A 56 -13.39 -27.31 6.40
CA THR A 56 -13.13 -28.69 6.80
C THR A 56 -14.45 -29.47 7.04
N GLY A 57 -15.60 -28.80 6.87
CA GLY A 57 -16.92 -29.40 7.08
C GLY A 57 -17.29 -30.38 5.97
N ALA A 58 -18.14 -31.34 6.32
CA ALA A 58 -18.67 -32.35 5.39
C ALA A 58 -19.76 -31.79 4.44
N SER A 59 -20.28 -30.59 4.71
CA SER A 59 -21.27 -29.91 3.89
C SER A 59 -20.72 -28.59 3.37
N ALA A 60 -21.20 -28.19 2.17
CA ALA A 60 -20.86 -26.86 1.64
C ALA A 60 -21.44 -25.75 2.49
N LEU A 61 -20.69 -24.69 2.70
CA LEU A 61 -21.16 -23.45 3.29
C LEU A 61 -21.65 -22.53 2.16
N THR A 62 -22.90 -22.05 2.25
CA THR A 62 -23.52 -21.20 1.23
C THR A 62 -24.12 -19.95 1.88
N GLY A 63 -24.32 -18.89 1.09
CA GLY A 63 -24.90 -17.64 1.59
C GLY A 63 -23.99 -16.89 2.58
N LEU A 64 -22.66 -17.04 2.43
CA LEU A 64 -21.72 -16.29 3.22
C LEU A 64 -21.62 -14.85 2.70
N THR A 65 -21.42 -13.94 3.64
CA THR A 65 -21.09 -12.53 3.40
C THR A 65 -19.65 -12.27 3.80
N VAL A 66 -18.87 -11.72 2.89
CA VAL A 66 -17.49 -11.27 3.13
C VAL A 66 -17.48 -9.76 3.18
N THR A 67 -17.09 -9.17 4.31
CA THR A 67 -16.90 -7.73 4.49
C THR A 67 -15.42 -7.44 4.67
N ASP A 68 -14.91 -6.45 3.97
CA ASP A 68 -13.53 -6.03 4.03
C ASP A 68 -13.44 -4.56 4.39
N THR A 69 -12.61 -4.20 5.37
CA THR A 69 -12.51 -2.84 5.90
C THR A 69 -11.74 -1.90 5.00
N LEU A 70 -10.98 -2.41 4.02
CA LEU A 70 -10.06 -1.62 3.19
C LEU A 70 -9.08 -0.77 4.04
N GLY A 71 -8.71 -1.30 5.22
CA GLY A 71 -7.79 -0.65 6.15
C GLY A 71 -8.41 0.51 6.95
N THR A 72 -9.73 0.62 7.01
CA THR A 72 -10.40 1.72 7.72
C THR A 72 -10.00 1.78 9.19
N THR A 73 -9.61 2.97 9.63
CA THR A 73 -9.23 3.30 11.01
C THR A 73 -10.00 4.52 11.52
N ASN A 74 -10.06 4.67 12.84
CA ASN A 74 -10.58 5.87 13.48
C ASN A 74 -9.48 6.91 13.63
N PHE A 75 -9.70 8.12 13.13
CA PHE A 75 -8.80 9.25 13.21
C PHE A 75 -9.37 10.33 14.14
N PRO A 76 -8.60 10.79 15.14
CA PRO A 76 -9.03 11.85 16.05
C PRO A 76 -8.82 13.24 15.39
N ALA A 77 -9.76 13.62 14.52
CA ALA A 77 -9.75 14.95 13.91
C ALA A 77 -10.11 16.06 14.93
N THR A 78 -9.76 17.31 14.63
CA THR A 78 -10.02 18.47 15.49
C THR A 78 -11.50 18.63 15.85
N GLY A 79 -12.42 18.22 14.97
CA GLY A 79 -13.88 18.29 15.17
C GLY A 79 -14.51 17.03 15.75
N GLY A 80 -13.74 15.99 16.07
CA GLY A 80 -14.22 14.68 16.53
C GLY A 80 -13.56 13.53 15.82
N THR A 81 -14.03 12.30 16.07
CA THR A 81 -13.49 11.11 15.41
C THR A 81 -14.10 10.93 14.01
N VAL A 82 -13.26 10.78 13.00
CA VAL A 82 -13.65 10.44 11.61
C VAL A 82 -13.06 9.09 11.23
N GLN A 83 -13.71 8.39 10.29
CA GLN A 83 -13.17 7.15 9.74
C GLN A 83 -12.39 7.46 8.45
N LEU A 84 -11.15 7.00 8.41
CA LEU A 84 -10.29 7.11 7.22
C LEU A 84 -10.11 5.72 6.61
N THR A 85 -10.33 5.62 5.30
CA THR A 85 -10.18 4.37 4.54
C THR A 85 -9.01 4.54 3.56
N PRO A 86 -7.81 4.01 3.88
CA PRO A 86 -6.59 4.23 3.10
C PRO A 86 -6.58 3.50 1.76
N LEU A 87 -7.50 2.56 1.53
CA LEU A 87 -7.62 1.81 0.30
C LEU A 87 -8.94 2.13 -0.41
N THR A 88 -8.88 2.28 -1.74
CA THR A 88 -10.05 2.48 -2.59
C THR A 88 -10.22 1.28 -3.52
N TYR A 89 -11.31 0.51 -3.36
CA TYR A 89 -11.60 -0.64 -4.21
C TYR A 89 -11.66 -0.25 -5.69
N GLN A 90 -11.02 -1.07 -6.54
CA GLN A 90 -11.09 -0.92 -7.99
C GLN A 90 -12.23 -1.76 -8.55
N ALA A 91 -13.26 -1.10 -9.05
CA ALA A 91 -14.46 -1.76 -9.57
C ALA A 91 -14.15 -2.75 -10.70
N GLY A 92 -14.83 -3.90 -10.70
CA GLY A 92 -14.69 -4.94 -11.73
C GLY A 92 -13.44 -5.82 -11.59
N THR A 93 -12.64 -5.63 -10.54
CA THR A 93 -11.42 -6.44 -10.32
C THR A 93 -11.65 -7.73 -9.55
N LEU A 94 -12.82 -7.89 -8.89
CA LEU A 94 -13.11 -9.10 -8.14
C LEU A 94 -13.06 -10.34 -9.04
N ARG A 95 -12.31 -11.34 -8.60
CA ARG A 95 -12.30 -12.71 -9.15
C ARG A 95 -12.65 -13.68 -8.04
N TYR A 96 -13.49 -14.66 -8.33
CA TYR A 96 -13.97 -15.65 -7.39
C TYR A 96 -13.69 -17.05 -7.94
N PHE A 97 -13.08 -17.90 -7.11
CA PHE A 97 -12.73 -19.27 -7.47
C PHE A 97 -13.28 -20.24 -6.42
N MET A 98 -13.75 -21.41 -6.86
CA MET A 98 -14.04 -22.57 -6.01
C MET A 98 -13.12 -23.72 -6.39
N ASN A 99 -12.33 -24.22 -5.45
CA ASN A 99 -11.33 -25.27 -5.68
C ASN A 99 -10.42 -24.97 -6.90
N GLY A 100 -10.01 -23.71 -7.08
CA GLY A 100 -9.18 -23.25 -8.20
C GLY A 100 -9.92 -23.01 -9.53
N VAL A 101 -11.23 -23.31 -9.61
CA VAL A 101 -12.03 -23.07 -10.81
C VAL A 101 -12.71 -21.71 -10.73
N LEU A 102 -12.48 -20.86 -11.73
CA LEU A 102 -13.08 -19.52 -11.82
C LEU A 102 -14.62 -19.63 -11.89
N GLN A 103 -15.29 -18.83 -11.08
CA GLN A 103 -16.74 -18.70 -11.00
C GLN A 103 -17.19 -17.31 -11.47
N THR A 104 -18.48 -17.15 -11.68
CA THR A 104 -19.08 -15.83 -11.83
C THR A 104 -18.91 -15.06 -10.52
N ALA A 105 -18.21 -13.91 -10.59
CA ALA A 105 -17.99 -13.08 -9.42
C ALA A 105 -19.31 -12.43 -8.97
N PRO A 106 -19.65 -12.47 -7.67
CA PRO A 106 -20.77 -11.69 -7.13
C PRO A 106 -20.56 -10.19 -7.27
N ALA A 107 -21.64 -9.43 -7.14
CA ALA A 107 -21.56 -7.98 -7.08
C ALA A 107 -20.84 -7.53 -5.79
N VAL A 108 -20.01 -6.49 -5.91
CA VAL A 108 -19.36 -5.83 -4.78
C VAL A 108 -20.17 -4.59 -4.42
N THR A 109 -20.59 -4.50 -3.16
CA THR A 109 -21.19 -3.29 -2.59
C THR A 109 -20.10 -2.48 -1.93
N VAL A 110 -19.84 -1.26 -2.43
CA VAL A 110 -18.91 -0.33 -1.79
C VAL A 110 -19.63 0.35 -0.64
N LEU A 111 -19.01 0.31 0.54
CA LEU A 111 -19.47 0.92 1.78
C LEU A 111 -18.65 2.19 2.07
N ALA A 112 -19.09 3.00 3.02
CA ALA A 112 -18.35 4.17 3.47
C ALA A 112 -16.96 3.79 4.06
N ASN A 113 -16.85 2.60 4.63
CA ASN A 113 -15.68 2.10 5.36
C ASN A 113 -15.23 0.71 4.89
N GLY A 114 -15.36 0.41 3.59
CA GLY A 114 -14.96 -0.88 3.06
C GLY A 114 -15.78 -1.37 1.89
N ILE A 115 -15.79 -2.70 1.72
CA ILE A 115 -16.62 -3.39 0.72
C ILE A 115 -17.34 -4.58 1.34
N ARG A 116 -18.48 -4.97 0.72
CA ARG A 116 -19.25 -6.17 1.07
C ARG A 116 -19.51 -7.00 -0.18
N ILE A 117 -19.35 -8.30 -0.05
CA ILE A 117 -19.56 -9.31 -1.09
C ILE A 117 -20.50 -10.37 -0.52
N ASP A 118 -21.70 -10.45 -1.05
CA ASP A 118 -22.74 -11.40 -0.59
C ASP A 118 -22.75 -12.64 -1.49
N GLY A 119 -23.33 -13.75 -0.98
CA GLY A 119 -23.60 -14.95 -1.76
C GLY A 119 -22.39 -15.84 -2.01
N ILE A 120 -21.34 -15.72 -1.21
CA ILE A 120 -20.16 -16.57 -1.31
C ILE A 120 -20.50 -17.99 -0.82
N SER A 121 -19.93 -18.98 -1.52
CA SER A 121 -20.04 -20.40 -1.15
C SER A 121 -18.65 -21.03 -1.05
N VAL A 122 -18.48 -21.95 -0.10
CA VAL A 122 -17.26 -22.73 0.08
C VAL A 122 -17.65 -24.22 -0.02
N PRO A 123 -17.06 -25.01 -0.93
CA PRO A 123 -17.36 -26.43 -1.05
C PRO A 123 -17.07 -27.21 0.23
N ALA A 124 -17.75 -28.35 0.43
CA ALA A 124 -17.44 -29.29 1.51
C ALA A 124 -15.98 -29.72 1.43
N GLY A 125 -15.22 -29.59 2.52
CA GLY A 125 -13.79 -29.90 2.57
C GLY A 125 -12.91 -29.11 1.57
N GLY A 126 -13.46 -28.03 0.99
CA GLY A 126 -12.87 -27.30 -0.13
C GLY A 126 -12.44 -25.87 0.23
N VAL A 127 -12.12 -25.12 -0.82
CA VAL A 127 -11.58 -23.75 -0.75
C VAL A 127 -12.35 -22.83 -1.68
N ALA A 128 -12.67 -21.63 -1.18
CA ALA A 128 -13.08 -20.49 -1.99
C ALA A 128 -11.97 -19.43 -1.94
N THR A 129 -11.63 -18.83 -3.07
CA THR A 129 -10.64 -17.77 -3.16
C THR A 129 -11.26 -16.55 -3.82
N LEU A 130 -11.11 -15.40 -3.18
CA LEU A 130 -11.48 -14.09 -3.69
C LEU A 130 -10.21 -13.29 -3.92
N ALA A 131 -10.05 -12.73 -5.11
CA ALA A 131 -8.96 -11.80 -5.42
C ALA A 131 -9.55 -10.49 -5.93
N TYR A 132 -9.09 -9.36 -5.41
CA TYR A 132 -9.52 -8.04 -5.84
C TYR A 132 -8.40 -7.01 -5.67
N THR A 133 -8.48 -5.91 -6.39
CA THR A 133 -7.48 -4.85 -6.37
C THR A 133 -8.04 -3.61 -5.68
N ALA A 134 -7.22 -2.97 -4.86
CA ALA A 134 -7.50 -1.67 -4.26
C ALA A 134 -6.33 -0.70 -4.53
N ARG A 135 -6.65 0.59 -4.68
CA ARG A 135 -5.65 1.66 -4.81
C ARG A 135 -5.37 2.27 -3.45
N VAL A 136 -4.10 2.44 -3.12
CA VAL A 136 -3.66 3.20 -1.96
C VAL A 136 -3.93 4.68 -2.19
N ASN A 137 -4.59 5.35 -1.27
CA ASN A 137 -4.96 6.76 -1.37
C ASN A 137 -4.24 7.63 -0.32
N ALA A 138 -4.56 8.92 -0.28
CA ALA A 138 -3.90 9.90 0.58
C ALA A 138 -4.20 9.77 2.09
N PHE A 139 -5.00 8.79 2.51
CA PHE A 139 -5.20 8.47 3.93
C PHE A 139 -4.20 7.41 4.45
N ALA A 140 -3.47 6.73 3.55
CA ALA A 140 -2.41 5.81 3.94
C ALA A 140 -1.18 6.61 4.42
N ASP A 141 -0.64 6.24 5.57
CA ASP A 141 0.57 6.85 6.11
C ASP A 141 1.80 6.53 5.23
N PRO A 142 2.42 7.51 4.57
CA PRO A 142 3.56 7.27 3.69
C PRO A 142 4.90 7.28 4.42
N SER A 143 4.92 7.44 5.75
CA SER A 143 6.14 7.43 6.55
C SER A 143 6.73 6.01 6.65
N ALA A 144 7.99 5.90 7.04
CA ALA A 144 8.66 4.60 7.21
C ALA A 144 7.99 3.68 8.26
N GLU A 145 7.22 4.27 9.19
CA GLU A 145 6.46 3.55 10.22
C GLU A 145 5.02 3.25 9.77
N GLY A 146 4.62 3.75 8.59
CA GLY A 146 3.26 3.60 8.07
C GLY A 146 2.89 2.15 7.79
N THR A 147 1.66 1.79 8.15
CA THR A 147 1.08 0.46 7.87
C THR A 147 -0.39 0.58 7.49
N ILE A 148 -0.85 -0.35 6.65
CA ILE A 148 -2.27 -0.56 6.37
C ILE A 148 -2.65 -1.94 6.93
N GLU A 149 -3.44 -1.96 8.00
CA GLU A 149 -4.03 -3.17 8.55
C GLU A 149 -5.41 -3.38 7.93
N ASN A 150 -5.51 -4.34 7.00
CA ASN A 150 -6.75 -4.59 6.27
C ASN A 150 -7.41 -5.89 6.70
N THR A 151 -8.59 -5.79 7.33
CA THR A 151 -9.33 -6.90 7.93
C THR A 151 -10.47 -7.35 7.04
N VAL A 152 -10.56 -8.66 6.82
CA VAL A 152 -11.74 -9.31 6.26
C VAL A 152 -12.52 -10.03 7.36
N THR A 153 -13.85 -9.92 7.31
CA THR A 153 -14.78 -10.62 8.20
C THR A 153 -15.78 -11.42 7.37
N VAL A 154 -15.94 -12.69 7.69
CA VAL A 154 -16.87 -13.60 7.03
C VAL A 154 -17.99 -13.95 8.01
N THR A 155 -19.23 -13.74 7.59
CA THR A 155 -20.45 -14.01 8.36
C THR A 155 -21.50 -14.72 7.51
N GLY A 156 -22.63 -15.10 8.11
CA GLY A 156 -23.78 -15.68 7.40
C GLY A 156 -23.66 -17.19 7.16
N GLY A 157 -24.52 -17.71 6.27
CA GLY A 157 -24.64 -19.14 6.08
C GLY A 157 -25.06 -19.84 7.38
N SER A 158 -24.38 -20.93 7.72
CA SER A 158 -24.56 -21.68 8.97
C SER A 158 -23.47 -21.39 10.01
N LEU A 159 -22.70 -20.30 9.86
CA LEU A 159 -21.68 -19.92 10.82
C LEU A 159 -22.32 -19.38 12.10
N THR A 160 -21.89 -19.89 13.24
CA THR A 160 -22.33 -19.41 14.56
C THR A 160 -21.52 -18.22 15.04
N GLU A 161 -20.30 -18.06 14.55
CA GLU A 161 -19.38 -16.96 14.85
C GLU A 161 -18.76 -16.44 13.57
N ALA A 162 -18.41 -15.17 13.57
CA ALA A 162 -17.67 -14.56 12.47
C ALA A 162 -16.24 -15.13 12.36
N VAL A 163 -15.75 -15.28 11.14
CA VAL A 163 -14.36 -15.67 10.86
C VAL A 163 -13.64 -14.46 10.33
N THR A 164 -12.49 -14.12 10.91
CA THR A 164 -11.70 -12.95 10.51
C THR A 164 -10.32 -13.35 10.01
N ALA A 165 -9.77 -12.55 9.11
CA ALA A 165 -8.36 -12.59 8.73
C ALA A 165 -7.86 -11.16 8.49
N VAL A 166 -6.62 -10.91 8.83
CA VAL A 166 -5.97 -9.60 8.75
C VAL A 166 -4.73 -9.73 7.91
N GLU A 167 -4.48 -8.73 7.08
CA GLU A 167 -3.22 -8.51 6.38
C GLU A 167 -2.69 -7.14 6.74
N THR A 168 -1.41 -7.07 7.09
CA THR A 168 -0.70 -5.82 7.38
C THR A 168 0.33 -5.57 6.31
N LEU A 169 0.18 -4.46 5.58
CA LEU A 169 1.09 -4.04 4.53
C LEU A 169 1.85 -2.80 5.01
N PRO A 170 3.19 -2.81 5.08
CA PRO A 170 3.99 -1.66 5.47
C PRO A 170 4.14 -0.65 4.32
N ALA A 171 4.43 0.60 4.66
CA ALA A 171 4.87 1.58 3.67
C ALA A 171 6.26 1.22 3.12
N ALA A 172 6.51 1.57 1.85
CA ALA A 172 7.81 1.40 1.24
C ALA A 172 8.83 2.38 1.84
N THR A 173 9.98 1.88 2.24
CA THR A 173 11.04 2.68 2.87
C THR A 173 12.16 3.08 1.92
N GLU A 174 12.28 2.45 0.73
CA GLU A 174 13.35 2.73 -0.22
C GLU A 174 13.21 4.15 -0.81
N PRO A 175 14.33 4.76 -1.25
CA PRO A 175 14.30 6.02 -2.00
C PRO A 175 13.43 5.92 -3.28
N ASP A 176 12.73 6.99 -3.63
CA ASP A 176 11.98 7.15 -4.89
C ASP A 176 12.43 8.45 -5.56
N LEU A 177 13.47 8.35 -6.40
CA LEU A 177 14.14 9.51 -6.99
C LEU A 177 13.51 9.95 -8.29
N ARG A 178 13.38 11.27 -8.44
CA ARG A 178 13.02 11.96 -9.69
C ARG A 178 14.04 13.04 -9.99
N ILE A 179 14.26 13.31 -11.26
CA ILE A 179 15.18 14.36 -11.71
C ILE A 179 14.50 15.23 -12.76
N THR A 180 14.69 16.54 -12.64
CA THR A 180 14.32 17.52 -13.66
C THR A 180 15.54 18.33 -14.06
N LYS A 181 15.56 18.82 -15.31
CA LYS A 181 16.65 19.63 -15.84
C LYS A 181 16.09 20.95 -16.38
N ALA A 182 16.72 22.06 -16.02
CA ALA A 182 16.41 23.39 -16.52
C ALA A 182 17.67 24.04 -17.11
N LEU A 183 17.50 25.02 -17.99
CA LEU A 183 18.56 25.80 -18.65
C LEU A 183 18.25 27.29 -18.53
N GLU A 184 19.26 28.07 -18.12
CA GLU A 184 19.18 29.53 -18.06
C GLU A 184 20.51 30.17 -18.51
N PRO A 185 20.50 31.18 -19.39
CA PRO A 185 19.33 31.62 -20.18
C PRO A 185 18.99 30.63 -21.30
N VAL A 186 17.75 30.64 -21.76
CA VAL A 186 17.30 29.79 -22.89
C VAL A 186 17.89 30.27 -24.23
N GLN A 187 18.25 31.55 -24.34
CA GLN A 187 18.93 32.15 -25.49
C GLN A 187 20.28 32.71 -25.06
N VAL A 188 21.32 32.30 -25.71
CA VAL A 188 22.70 32.70 -25.42
C VAL A 188 23.39 33.06 -26.71
N SER A 189 24.27 34.08 -26.65
CA SER A 189 25.17 34.44 -27.74
C SER A 189 26.46 33.60 -27.71
N ASP A 190 27.21 33.60 -28.81
CA ASP A 190 28.53 33.01 -28.87
C ASP A 190 29.42 33.57 -27.72
N SER A 191 30.11 32.68 -27.02
CA SER A 191 30.88 32.98 -25.80
C SER A 191 30.03 33.37 -24.58
N GLY A 192 28.71 33.20 -24.64
CA GLY A 192 27.83 33.46 -23.52
C GLY A 192 27.93 32.38 -22.43
N THR A 193 27.34 32.68 -21.27
CA THR A 193 27.32 31.77 -20.12
C THR A 193 25.97 31.08 -20.04
N LEU A 194 25.99 29.76 -19.84
CA LEU A 194 24.82 28.91 -19.57
C LEU A 194 24.90 28.29 -18.20
N THR A 195 23.76 28.13 -17.57
CA THR A 195 23.60 27.35 -16.31
C THR A 195 22.57 26.25 -16.52
N TYR A 196 22.99 25.01 -16.37
CA TYR A 196 22.12 23.87 -16.28
C TYR A 196 21.83 23.59 -14.79
N THR A 197 20.58 23.46 -14.46
CA THR A 197 20.10 23.13 -13.09
C THR A 197 19.41 21.79 -13.12
N PHE A 198 19.91 20.84 -12.33
CA PHE A 198 19.28 19.56 -12.04
C PHE A 198 18.66 19.64 -10.66
N ALA A 199 17.34 19.51 -10.56
CA ALA A 199 16.66 19.30 -9.30
C ALA A 199 16.38 17.80 -9.14
N ILE A 200 16.88 17.22 -8.06
CA ILE A 200 16.71 15.80 -7.73
C ILE A 200 15.84 15.75 -6.49
N GLU A 201 14.72 15.05 -6.61
CA GLU A 201 13.70 14.91 -5.57
C GLU A 201 13.59 13.46 -5.14
N ASN A 202 13.49 13.23 -3.84
CA ASN A 202 13.26 11.92 -3.25
C ASN A 202 11.87 11.90 -2.60
N TYR A 203 10.97 11.09 -3.14
CA TYR A 203 9.62 10.87 -2.61
C TYR A 203 9.55 9.63 -1.69
N GLY A 204 10.66 8.90 -1.52
CA GLY A 204 10.76 7.71 -0.69
C GLY A 204 11.03 8.00 0.78
N GLY A 205 10.78 7.00 1.63
CA GLY A 205 10.88 7.09 3.08
C GLY A 205 12.30 7.00 3.65
N ALA A 206 13.32 6.73 2.81
CA ALA A 206 14.72 6.68 3.22
C ALA A 206 15.57 7.67 2.42
N ASP A 207 16.69 8.10 3.00
CA ASP A 207 17.70 8.87 2.30
C ASP A 207 18.29 8.06 1.13
N ALA A 208 18.48 8.69 -0.02
CA ALA A 208 19.33 8.16 -1.06
C ALA A 208 20.78 8.57 -0.74
N ASP A 209 21.40 7.80 0.14
CA ASP A 209 22.75 8.04 0.65
C ASP A 209 23.85 7.44 -0.26
N ALA A 210 25.06 7.36 0.28
CA ALA A 210 26.22 6.79 -0.41
C ALA A 210 25.97 5.34 -0.91
N ALA A 211 25.18 4.54 -0.19
CA ALA A 211 24.91 3.16 -0.57
C ALA A 211 23.97 3.08 -1.79
N ALA A 212 23.10 4.07 -1.98
CA ALA A 212 22.25 4.18 -3.17
C ALA A 212 23.04 4.48 -4.45
N GLY A 213 24.28 4.96 -4.33
CA GLY A 213 25.20 5.17 -5.46
C GLY A 213 24.68 6.16 -6.51
N VAL A 214 23.95 7.21 -6.07
CA VAL A 214 23.33 8.19 -6.98
C VAL A 214 24.36 8.85 -7.87
N THR A 215 24.12 8.83 -9.19
CA THR A 215 24.96 9.51 -10.19
C THR A 215 24.11 10.32 -11.15
N VAL A 216 24.64 11.47 -11.57
CA VAL A 216 24.08 12.28 -12.65
C VAL A 216 25.08 12.24 -13.81
N THR A 217 24.59 11.87 -14.99
CA THR A 217 25.35 11.86 -16.23
C THR A 217 24.66 12.79 -17.22
N ASP A 218 25.44 13.68 -17.84
CA ASP A 218 24.97 14.54 -18.93
C ASP A 218 26.06 14.74 -19.98
N ARG A 219 25.63 15.03 -21.18
CA ARG A 219 26.53 15.46 -22.27
C ARG A 219 26.08 16.82 -22.77
N PHE A 220 26.87 17.85 -22.48
CA PHE A 220 26.53 19.22 -22.88
C PHE A 220 26.78 19.42 -24.38
N ASP A 221 25.77 19.93 -25.08
CA ASP A 221 25.84 20.40 -26.45
C ASP A 221 25.05 21.73 -26.52
N PRO A 222 25.74 22.85 -26.75
CA PRO A 222 27.17 23.01 -26.99
C PRO A 222 28.06 22.64 -25.80
N ILE A 223 29.31 22.24 -26.10
CA ILE A 223 30.32 21.88 -25.09
C ILE A 223 30.63 23.11 -24.23
N LEU A 224 30.53 22.98 -22.93
CA LEU A 224 30.83 24.04 -21.97
C LEU A 224 32.35 24.17 -21.74
N ARG A 225 32.81 25.39 -21.52
CA ARG A 225 34.17 25.71 -21.09
C ARG A 225 34.14 26.36 -19.72
N ASN A 226 35.23 26.24 -18.97
CA ASN A 226 35.42 26.89 -17.67
C ASN A 226 34.25 26.61 -16.74
N ILE A 227 33.84 25.34 -16.61
CA ILE A 227 32.70 24.97 -15.81
C ILE A 227 32.91 25.26 -14.31
N ALA A 228 31.87 25.77 -13.67
CA ALA A 228 31.73 25.85 -12.23
C ALA A 228 30.55 24.98 -11.80
N VAL A 229 30.73 24.17 -10.77
CA VAL A 229 29.71 23.27 -10.29
C VAL A 229 29.34 23.62 -8.85
N THR A 230 28.04 23.73 -8.59
CA THR A 230 27.53 23.92 -7.23
C THR A 230 26.56 22.79 -6.86
N TYR A 231 26.55 22.42 -5.58
CA TYR A 231 25.63 21.46 -4.98
C TYR A 231 24.95 22.13 -3.80
N ASN A 232 23.61 22.23 -3.84
CA ASN A 232 22.79 22.99 -2.88
C ASN A 232 23.28 24.43 -2.71
N SER A 233 23.66 25.08 -3.81
CA SER A 233 24.20 26.45 -3.89
C SER A 233 25.64 26.64 -3.38
N ASP A 234 26.28 25.62 -2.81
CA ASP A 234 27.67 25.66 -2.38
C ASP A 234 28.59 25.18 -3.50
N ALA A 235 29.79 25.76 -3.60
CA ALA A 235 30.82 25.31 -4.58
C ALA A 235 31.17 23.85 -4.34
N TRP A 236 31.02 23.01 -5.37
CA TRP A 236 31.27 21.58 -5.26
C TRP A 236 32.71 21.23 -5.60
N LEU A 237 33.31 20.35 -4.80
CA LEU A 237 34.71 19.94 -5.03
C LEU A 237 34.87 19.17 -6.35
N ALA A 238 35.93 19.48 -7.09
CA ALA A 238 36.24 18.82 -8.36
C ALA A 238 36.46 17.29 -8.23
N SER A 239 36.71 16.78 -7.01
CA SER A 239 36.79 15.35 -6.73
C SER A 239 35.44 14.63 -6.81
N ASN A 240 34.31 15.34 -6.81
CA ASN A 240 32.97 14.78 -6.78
C ASN A 240 32.38 14.58 -8.20
N TYR A 241 33.08 15.02 -9.25
CA TYR A 241 32.63 14.87 -10.62
C TYR A 241 33.82 14.78 -11.59
N THR A 242 33.51 14.33 -12.79
CA THR A 242 34.43 14.41 -13.93
C THR A 242 33.77 15.18 -15.06
N TYR A 243 34.57 15.93 -15.84
CA TYR A 243 34.13 16.60 -17.03
C TYR A 243 35.19 16.45 -18.14
N ASP A 244 34.77 15.97 -19.30
CA ASP A 244 35.62 15.88 -20.49
C ASP A 244 35.32 17.06 -21.42
N PRO A 245 36.25 18.06 -21.52
CA PRO A 245 36.03 19.22 -22.34
C PRO A 245 36.10 18.92 -23.86
N ALA A 246 36.54 17.73 -24.27
CA ALA A 246 36.57 17.33 -25.67
C ALA A 246 35.22 16.78 -26.15
N THR A 247 34.45 16.16 -25.23
CA THR A 247 33.18 15.49 -25.57
C THR A 247 31.96 16.12 -24.90
N GLY A 248 32.16 17.04 -23.96
CA GLY A 248 31.09 17.65 -23.16
C GLY A 248 30.48 16.68 -22.10
N LEU A 249 31.09 15.51 -21.89
CA LEU A 249 30.58 14.52 -20.95
C LEU A 249 30.86 14.95 -19.50
N PHE A 250 29.80 15.08 -18.72
CA PHE A 250 29.80 15.32 -17.29
C PHE A 250 29.29 14.08 -16.57
N LEU A 251 29.94 13.69 -15.49
CA LEU A 251 29.55 12.54 -14.65
C LEU A 251 29.90 12.84 -13.20
N THR A 252 28.94 12.67 -12.29
CA THR A 252 29.20 12.72 -10.86
C THR A 252 29.80 11.40 -10.35
N VAL A 253 30.65 11.50 -9.33
CA VAL A 253 31.23 10.31 -8.68
C VAL A 253 30.11 9.60 -7.90
N PRO A 254 30.00 8.25 -7.96
CA PRO A 254 29.07 7.50 -7.13
C PRO A 254 29.24 7.87 -5.65
N ALA A 255 28.12 7.94 -4.93
CA ALA A 255 28.06 8.31 -3.52
C ALA A 255 28.42 9.79 -3.18
N ALA A 256 28.67 10.65 -4.16
CA ALA A 256 28.89 12.08 -3.92
C ALA A 256 27.59 12.87 -3.75
N ILE A 257 26.45 12.31 -4.15
CA ILE A 257 25.12 12.90 -4.02
C ILE A 257 24.36 12.14 -2.94
N THR A 258 23.84 12.87 -1.95
CA THR A 258 22.88 12.36 -0.96
C THR A 258 21.59 13.16 -1.07
N VAL A 259 20.46 12.48 -1.32
CA VAL A 259 19.16 13.12 -1.41
C VAL A 259 18.35 12.71 -0.17
N PRO A 260 17.98 13.66 0.71
CA PRO A 260 17.22 13.35 1.92
C PRO A 260 15.91 12.62 1.63
N ALA A 261 15.42 11.84 2.57
CA ALA A 261 14.10 11.25 2.52
C ALA A 261 12.99 12.30 2.41
N ALA A 262 11.86 11.91 1.88
CA ALA A 262 10.64 12.71 1.97
C ALA A 262 10.20 12.87 3.42
N SER A 263 9.57 14.00 3.72
CA SER A 263 8.81 14.21 4.95
C SER A 263 7.31 14.11 4.67
N ALA A 264 6.57 13.57 5.63
CA ALA A 264 5.12 13.45 5.53
C ALA A 264 4.46 14.21 6.67
N VAL A 265 3.36 14.91 6.35
CA VAL A 265 2.57 15.66 7.35
C VAL A 265 1.12 15.26 7.16
N GLN A 266 0.48 14.84 8.25
CA GLN A 266 -0.96 14.55 8.28
C GLN A 266 -1.73 15.81 8.66
N ASP A 267 -2.74 16.13 7.85
CA ASP A 267 -3.67 17.21 8.15
C ASP A 267 -4.54 16.84 9.36
N PRO A 268 -4.54 17.64 10.44
CA PRO A 268 -5.23 17.28 11.69
C PRO A 268 -6.76 17.39 11.60
N GLU A 269 -7.31 17.98 10.55
CA GLU A 269 -8.77 18.09 10.36
C GLU A 269 -9.30 17.00 9.45
N THR A 270 -8.58 16.69 8.38
CA THR A 270 -9.03 15.78 7.31
C THR A 270 -8.38 14.40 7.37
N GLY A 271 -7.24 14.27 8.06
CA GLY A 271 -6.44 13.06 8.10
C GLY A 271 -5.69 12.75 6.79
N VAL A 272 -5.70 13.67 5.83
CA VAL A 272 -4.99 13.53 4.56
C VAL A 272 -3.49 13.71 4.78
N TRP A 273 -2.70 12.80 4.24
CA TRP A 273 -1.25 12.91 4.22
C TRP A 273 -0.76 13.71 3.03
N THR A 274 0.19 14.60 3.27
CA THR A 274 0.92 15.36 2.25
C THR A 274 2.39 14.99 2.34
N VAL A 275 2.95 14.51 1.22
CA VAL A 275 4.37 14.18 1.09
C VAL A 275 5.11 15.40 0.54
N ARG A 276 6.20 15.79 1.21
CA ARG A 276 7.16 16.80 0.76
C ARG A 276 8.45 16.10 0.43
N PRO A 277 8.89 16.06 -0.85
CA PRO A 277 10.11 15.37 -1.22
C PRO A 277 11.33 16.02 -0.56
N GLY A 278 12.31 15.20 -0.21
CA GLY A 278 13.67 15.66 0.02
C GLY A 278 14.24 16.13 -1.30
N THR A 279 14.92 17.29 -1.34
CA THR A 279 15.36 17.90 -2.59
C THR A 279 16.80 18.32 -2.50
N VAL A 280 17.55 18.08 -3.56
CA VAL A 280 18.90 18.65 -3.78
C VAL A 280 18.99 19.24 -5.17
N THR A 281 19.86 20.23 -5.31
CA THR A 281 20.08 20.94 -6.57
C THR A 281 21.55 20.84 -6.98
N LEU A 282 21.80 20.38 -8.20
CA LEU A 282 23.10 20.40 -8.83
C LEU A 282 23.06 21.41 -9.98
N GLN A 283 23.98 22.40 -9.97
CA GLN A 283 24.09 23.38 -11.05
C GLN A 283 25.47 23.32 -11.70
N ILE A 284 25.47 23.37 -13.01
CA ILE A 284 26.67 23.44 -13.83
C ILE A 284 26.60 24.69 -14.69
N THR A 285 27.46 25.66 -14.40
CA THR A 285 27.59 26.89 -15.17
C THR A 285 28.88 26.85 -16.02
N GLY A 286 28.81 27.30 -17.26
CA GLY A 286 29.94 27.33 -18.14
C GLY A 286 29.74 28.28 -19.33
N THR A 287 30.81 28.58 -20.07
CA THR A 287 30.77 29.37 -21.31
C THR A 287 30.76 28.44 -22.52
N ILE A 288 30.12 28.83 -23.60
CA ILE A 288 30.13 28.13 -24.91
C ILE A 288 31.16 28.70 -25.84
#